data_d528143b76d47a76eae8c8f7ca4d56d5
#
_entry.id   d528143b76d47a76eae8c8f7ca4d56d5
#
_cell.length_a   1.000
_cell.length_b   1.000
_cell.length_c   1.000
_cell.angle_alpha   90.00
_cell.angle_beta   90.00
_cell.angle_gamma   90.00
#
_symmetry.space_group_name_H-M   'P 1'
#
loop_
_entity.id
_entity.type
_entity.pdbx_description
1 polymer ?
#
loop_
_entity_poly.entity_id
_entity_poly.type
_entity_poly.pdbx_seq_one_letter_code
_entity_poly.pdbx_strand_id
1 'polypeptide(L)'
;MLRSKPKLSTGVFLLVSLLASACSSGASTETEAVGSASSALTAQNRLDACAQDPRVLTGLMSARICAGGDIFARETFGGNGRTCTSCHPIGHNTTIDGPFVSALFAQNPNDPLFVFKSDPALAALESESGLFGFGNVLENVDGFEDPTRKFILRAVPHTLSLSQTISADATDPKASIPPVERTGWSGDGSPEDGSLRSFLQGAIKQHYTKTLARVPGVDFRVATPLELDLTNEFQRSLGRTKELDLTQVNLFDPVANLGRQVFVDPNKGRCNFCHLNAGANFQDTGKGRNFDTEIRTAPAVGQIGILADGTPVFDGGFGGIGLAQPNMAGLSADPNVGDKNAFGNGTFNTPSLIEAADTGPFFHNNAFFLTSEIESAVFFYIDPNGFGASQAAKDMLPRFGTPIAFSNDEGNAIGRFLRALNVAFNLDLAKQRLSAARTLYNRFGATRADLQIALMQLADTELNDASTVLAHAPVQPFYPVTVDQIGAARAEIAAAIASPVSSRGGHISNAVSRVETARNPIGANINYGLGAGNLMF
;
A
#
# COMPACT_ATOMS: atom_id res chain seq x y z
N MET A 1 29.21 32.82 -20.60
CA MET A 1 27.74 33.10 -20.62
C MET A 1 27.09 32.29 -19.52
N LEU A 2 26.81 32.95 -18.41
CA LEU A 2 26.21 32.36 -17.22
C LEU A 2 24.71 32.16 -17.45
N ARG A 3 24.21 30.93 -17.40
CA ARG A 3 22.79 30.62 -17.35
C ARG A 3 22.35 30.56 -15.90
N SER A 4 21.41 31.42 -15.55
CA SER A 4 20.75 31.51 -14.26
C SER A 4 19.91 30.25 -13.99
N LYS A 5 20.07 29.69 -12.79
CA LYS A 5 19.21 28.65 -12.24
C LYS A 5 17.84 29.24 -11.86
N PRO A 6 16.73 28.58 -12.09
CA PRO A 6 15.44 29.00 -11.54
C PRO A 6 15.43 28.77 -10.03
N LYS A 7 14.94 29.76 -9.30
CA LYS A 7 14.68 29.70 -7.87
C LYS A 7 13.50 28.73 -7.65
N LEU A 8 13.74 27.64 -6.88
CA LEU A 8 12.67 26.86 -6.28
C LEU A 8 11.86 27.77 -5.36
N SER A 9 10.60 27.89 -5.64
CA SER A 9 9.59 28.50 -4.79
C SER A 9 9.38 27.58 -3.58
N THR A 10 9.72 28.06 -2.41
CA THR A 10 9.43 27.44 -1.11
C THR A 10 7.92 27.52 -0.87
N GLY A 11 7.18 26.55 -1.36
CA GLY A 11 5.76 26.35 -1.06
C GLY A 11 5.64 25.62 0.29
N VAL A 12 5.25 26.37 1.26
CA VAL A 12 4.62 26.10 2.55
C VAL A 12 4.25 24.63 2.81
N PHE A 13 5.14 23.88 3.45
CA PHE A 13 4.83 22.71 4.26
C PHE A 13 4.64 23.17 5.71
N LEU A 14 3.47 23.66 6.02
CA LEU A 14 3.03 23.95 7.39
C LEU A 14 1.64 23.34 7.51
N LEU A 15 1.53 22.19 8.16
CA LEU A 15 0.35 21.75 8.91
C LEU A 15 0.30 20.21 9.09
N VAL A 16 1.16 19.64 9.93
CA VAL A 16 0.88 18.34 10.56
C VAL A 16 1.28 18.32 12.06
N SER A 17 1.56 19.45 12.68
CA SER A 17 2.07 19.48 14.06
C SER A 17 1.04 19.87 15.13
N LEU A 18 -0.25 19.54 15.01
CA LEU A 18 -1.28 20.00 15.95
C LEU A 18 -2.22 18.92 16.50
N LEU A 19 -1.82 17.65 16.58
CA LEU A 19 -2.65 16.63 17.22
C LEU A 19 -2.01 15.94 18.45
N ALA A 20 -1.00 16.55 19.06
CA ALA A 20 -0.38 16.02 20.28
C ALA A 20 -0.54 16.92 21.52
N SER A 21 -1.51 17.82 21.57
CA SER A 21 -1.65 18.71 22.73
C SER A 21 -3.11 19.00 23.06
N ALA A 22 -3.76 18.04 23.67
CA ALA A 22 -4.97 18.29 24.44
C ALA A 22 -5.10 17.25 25.58
N CYS A 23 -4.22 17.34 26.58
CA CYS A 23 -4.44 16.91 27.95
C CYS A 23 -3.20 17.23 28.80
N SER A 24 -3.11 18.45 29.32
CA SER A 24 -2.39 18.68 30.59
C SER A 24 -2.80 20.01 31.18
N SER A 25 -3.56 19.98 32.25
CA SER A 25 -3.56 21.01 33.27
C SER A 25 -3.58 20.33 34.63
N GLY A 26 -2.53 20.54 35.43
CA GLY A 26 -2.50 20.12 36.83
C GLY A 26 -1.10 19.68 37.27
N ALA A 27 -0.30 20.63 37.73
CA ALA A 27 0.98 20.37 38.39
C ALA A 27 0.76 19.78 39.78
N SER A 28 1.42 18.67 40.08
CA SER A 28 1.96 18.38 41.42
C SER A 28 3.11 17.37 41.28
N THR A 29 4.23 17.79 41.86
CA THR A 29 5.50 17.05 41.96
C THR A 29 5.34 15.85 42.90
N GLU A 30 5.48 14.64 42.37
CA GLU A 30 5.94 13.49 43.12
C GLU A 30 6.64 12.51 42.17
N THR A 31 7.89 12.19 42.48
CA THR A 31 8.74 11.23 41.82
C THR A 31 8.27 9.83 42.19
N GLU A 32 7.39 9.23 41.43
CA GLU A 32 7.13 7.80 41.48
C GLU A 32 7.61 7.11 40.21
N ALA A 33 8.31 6.03 40.39
CA ALA A 33 8.77 5.14 39.33
C ALA A 33 7.55 4.57 38.59
N VAL A 34 7.25 5.12 37.42
CA VAL A 34 6.11 4.70 36.58
C VAL A 34 6.50 3.45 35.82
N GLY A 35 6.32 2.31 36.48
CA GLY A 35 6.04 1.06 35.82
C GLY A 35 4.54 0.99 35.50
N SER A 36 4.02 1.88 34.63
CA SER A 36 2.65 1.72 34.13
C SER A 36 2.63 0.69 33.02
N ALA A 37 2.33 -0.56 33.38
CA ALA A 37 1.72 -1.49 32.44
C ALA A 37 0.38 -0.87 32.01
N SER A 38 0.35 -0.13 30.91
CA SER A 38 -0.86 0.22 30.21
C SER A 38 -1.55 -1.11 29.89
N SER A 39 -2.65 -1.43 30.57
CA SER A 39 -3.44 -2.62 30.26
C SER A 39 -3.96 -2.42 28.83
N ALA A 40 -3.42 -3.20 27.88
CA ALA A 40 -3.90 -3.18 26.50
C ALA A 40 -5.42 -3.37 26.51
N LEU A 41 -6.16 -2.49 25.81
CA LEU A 41 -7.60 -2.64 25.65
C LEU A 41 -7.89 -3.99 25.02
N THR A 42 -8.75 -4.79 25.60
CA THR A 42 -9.16 -6.05 24.97
C THR A 42 -9.90 -5.76 23.65
N ALA A 43 -9.91 -6.72 22.75
CA ALA A 43 -10.66 -6.60 21.49
C ALA A 43 -12.16 -6.32 21.76
N GLN A 44 -12.72 -6.89 22.84
CA GLN A 44 -14.10 -6.62 23.24
C GLN A 44 -14.29 -5.17 23.71
N ASN A 45 -13.39 -4.66 24.55
CA ASN A 45 -13.46 -3.26 24.99
C ASN A 45 -13.38 -2.28 23.82
N ARG A 46 -12.60 -2.60 22.78
CA ARG A 46 -12.52 -1.81 21.54
C ARG A 46 -13.85 -1.85 20.78
N LEU A 47 -14.50 -3.02 20.68
CA LEU A 47 -15.82 -3.15 20.06
C LEU A 47 -16.88 -2.32 20.80
N ASP A 48 -16.87 -2.36 22.14
CA ASP A 48 -17.84 -1.62 22.96
C ASP A 48 -17.62 -0.11 22.84
N ALA A 49 -16.36 0.35 22.80
CA ALA A 49 -16.03 1.75 22.55
C ALA A 49 -16.44 2.18 21.12
N CYS A 50 -16.16 1.35 20.13
CA CYS A 50 -16.52 1.59 18.74
C CYS A 50 -18.03 1.62 18.50
N ALA A 51 -18.84 0.90 19.28
CA ALA A 51 -20.30 0.99 19.21
C ALA A 51 -20.81 2.41 19.53
N GLN A 52 -20.03 3.24 20.23
CA GLN A 52 -20.32 4.64 20.52
C GLN A 52 -19.60 5.63 19.59
N ASP A 53 -18.80 5.17 18.64
CA ASP A 53 -18.12 6.04 17.69
C ASP A 53 -19.16 6.75 16.79
N PRO A 54 -19.05 8.07 16.61
CA PRO A 54 -19.97 8.83 15.75
C PRO A 54 -20.09 8.29 14.32
N ARG A 55 -19.05 7.70 13.75
CA ARG A 55 -19.07 7.09 12.42
C ARG A 55 -19.92 5.82 12.39
N VAL A 56 -19.92 5.07 13.50
CA VAL A 56 -20.79 3.88 13.68
C VAL A 56 -22.22 4.31 13.96
N LEU A 57 -22.45 5.28 14.85
CA LEU A 57 -23.77 5.80 15.17
C LEU A 57 -24.49 6.45 13.98
N THR A 58 -23.75 6.90 12.98
CA THR A 58 -24.30 7.46 11.73
C THR A 58 -24.37 6.44 10.58
N GLY A 59 -23.99 5.19 10.83
CA GLY A 59 -24.01 4.13 9.82
C GLY A 59 -22.93 4.24 8.75
N LEU A 60 -21.91 5.05 8.95
CA LEU A 60 -20.77 5.21 8.02
C LEU A 60 -19.85 3.99 8.02
N MET A 61 -19.79 3.26 9.13
CA MET A 61 -19.05 2.00 9.25
C MET A 61 -19.64 1.11 10.34
N SER A 62 -19.25 -0.17 10.37
CA SER A 62 -19.61 -1.08 11.46
C SER A 62 -18.68 -0.90 12.68
N ALA A 63 -19.15 -1.29 13.88
CA ALA A 63 -18.31 -1.32 15.07
C ALA A 63 -17.11 -2.27 14.91
N ARG A 64 -17.26 -3.33 14.13
CA ARG A 64 -16.17 -4.28 13.85
C ARG A 64 -15.07 -3.66 12.99
N ILE A 65 -15.43 -2.94 11.93
CA ILE A 65 -14.46 -2.20 11.09
C ILE A 65 -13.76 -1.11 11.93
N CYS A 66 -14.51 -0.39 12.77
CA CYS A 66 -13.94 0.59 13.68
C CYS A 66 -12.91 -0.05 14.63
N ALA A 67 -13.28 -1.15 15.30
CA ALA A 67 -12.40 -1.83 16.25
C ALA A 67 -11.16 -2.45 15.57
N GLY A 68 -11.33 -3.01 14.38
CA GLY A 68 -10.21 -3.50 13.58
C GLY A 68 -9.26 -2.39 13.14
N GLY A 69 -9.79 -1.23 12.76
CA GLY A 69 -8.99 -0.03 12.45
C GLY A 69 -8.27 0.54 13.67
N ASP A 70 -8.90 0.49 14.84
CA ASP A 70 -8.24 0.90 16.09
C ASP A 70 -7.09 -0.05 16.48
N ILE A 71 -7.27 -1.38 16.30
CA ILE A 71 -6.19 -2.36 16.47
C ILE A 71 -5.06 -2.06 15.46
N PHE A 72 -5.39 -1.90 14.20
CA PHE A 72 -4.43 -1.63 13.14
C PHE A 72 -3.60 -0.37 13.40
N ALA A 73 -4.23 0.68 13.92
CA ALA A 73 -3.57 1.97 14.13
C ALA A 73 -2.83 2.08 15.48
N ARG A 74 -3.26 1.36 16.52
CA ARG A 74 -2.79 1.65 17.90
C ARG A 74 -2.29 0.45 18.67
N GLU A 75 -2.53 -0.79 18.20
CA GLU A 75 -2.09 -1.96 18.95
C GLU A 75 -0.63 -2.30 18.64
N THR A 76 0.19 -2.34 19.69
CA THR A 76 1.63 -2.66 19.59
C THR A 76 1.94 -4.11 19.94
N PHE A 77 0.95 -4.87 20.33
CA PHE A 77 1.08 -6.26 20.79
C PHE A 77 2.18 -6.45 21.86
N GLY A 78 2.40 -5.43 22.71
CA GLY A 78 3.44 -5.46 23.73
C GLY A 78 4.86 -5.58 23.18
N GLY A 79 5.06 -5.25 21.93
CA GLY A 79 6.32 -5.35 21.20
C GLY A 79 7.18 -4.09 21.28
N ASN A 80 7.83 -3.76 20.17
CA ASN A 80 8.82 -2.68 20.04
C ASN A 80 8.22 -1.27 19.84
N GLY A 81 6.90 -1.14 19.88
CA GLY A 81 6.18 0.12 19.70
C GLY A 81 5.63 0.35 18.30
N ARG A 82 6.03 -0.43 17.30
CA ARG A 82 5.41 -0.41 15.95
C ARG A 82 3.94 -0.83 16.02
N THR A 83 3.14 -0.26 15.13
CA THR A 83 1.77 -0.66 14.80
C THR A 83 1.68 -0.93 13.30
N CYS A 84 0.55 -1.44 12.79
CA CYS A 84 0.42 -1.63 11.33
C CYS A 84 0.57 -0.30 10.58
N THR A 85 0.07 0.81 11.13
CA THR A 85 0.22 2.14 10.52
C THR A 85 1.63 2.69 10.52
N SER A 86 2.58 2.09 11.27
CA SER A 86 4.00 2.47 11.14
C SER A 86 4.55 2.22 9.74
N CYS A 87 4.07 1.14 9.08
CA CYS A 87 4.46 0.80 7.70
C CYS A 87 3.31 0.99 6.70
N HIS A 88 2.05 1.00 7.17
CA HIS A 88 0.85 1.20 6.36
C HIS A 88 0.08 2.46 6.78
N PRO A 89 0.67 3.67 6.69
CA PRO A 89 -0.01 4.91 7.09
C PRO A 89 -1.19 5.19 6.17
N ILE A 90 -2.38 5.40 6.75
CA ILE A 90 -3.62 5.61 5.99
C ILE A 90 -3.57 6.88 5.12
N GLY A 91 -2.86 7.89 5.58
CA GLY A 91 -2.65 9.12 4.82
C GLY A 91 -1.50 9.06 3.79
N HIS A 92 -0.94 7.88 3.51
CA HIS A 92 0.10 7.69 2.49
C HIS A 92 -0.13 6.35 1.74
N ASN A 93 -1.31 6.20 1.19
CA ASN A 93 -1.73 5.04 0.38
C ASN A 93 -1.47 3.67 1.03
N THR A 94 -1.40 3.62 2.36
CA THR A 94 -1.09 2.42 3.16
C THR A 94 0.23 1.74 2.78
N THR A 95 1.20 2.51 2.31
CA THR A 95 2.57 2.07 1.98
C THR A 95 3.58 3.14 2.41
N ILE A 96 4.87 2.87 2.28
CA ILE A 96 5.95 3.84 2.53
C ILE A 96 6.96 3.82 1.40
N ASP A 97 7.59 4.97 1.16
CA ASP A 97 8.70 5.16 0.24
C ASP A 97 9.86 5.93 0.92
N GLY A 98 10.99 6.03 0.25
CA GLY A 98 12.15 6.72 0.79
C GLY A 98 11.90 8.21 1.13
N PRO A 99 11.24 9.00 0.27
CA PRO A 99 10.83 10.37 0.56
C PRO A 99 9.95 10.50 1.80
N PHE A 100 8.92 9.66 1.94
CA PHE A 100 8.06 9.63 3.13
C PHE A 100 8.86 9.33 4.40
N VAL A 101 9.68 8.26 4.37
CA VAL A 101 10.51 7.85 5.50
C VAL A 101 11.47 8.97 5.92
N SER A 102 12.11 9.62 4.95
CA SER A 102 13.02 10.74 5.22
C SER A 102 12.30 11.95 5.83
N ALA A 103 11.11 12.27 5.34
CA ALA A 103 10.30 13.35 5.88
C ALA A 103 9.81 13.04 7.30
N LEU A 104 9.34 11.81 7.54
CA LEU A 104 8.93 11.35 8.87
C LEU A 104 10.09 11.40 9.86
N PHE A 105 11.28 10.95 9.44
CA PHE A 105 12.47 11.01 10.29
C PHE A 105 12.88 12.43 10.66
N ALA A 106 12.84 13.35 9.70
CA ALA A 106 13.13 14.76 9.95
C ALA A 106 12.12 15.39 10.93
N GLN A 107 10.86 14.94 10.92
CA GLN A 107 9.81 15.41 11.80
C GLN A 107 9.85 14.74 13.18
N ASN A 108 10.04 13.43 13.22
CA ASN A 108 10.04 12.63 14.45
C ASN A 108 11.08 11.49 14.37
N PRO A 109 12.35 11.73 14.73
CA PRO A 109 13.39 10.71 14.68
C PRO A 109 13.19 9.58 15.69
N ASN A 110 12.23 9.70 16.60
CA ASN A 110 11.84 8.68 17.58
C ASN A 110 10.55 7.95 17.19
N ASP A 111 10.09 8.13 15.95
CA ASP A 111 8.93 7.38 15.48
C ASP A 111 9.18 5.86 15.58
N PRO A 112 8.17 5.08 15.96
CA PRO A 112 8.31 3.61 16.05
C PRO A 112 8.78 2.93 14.77
N LEU A 113 8.62 3.54 13.59
CA LEU A 113 9.21 3.03 12.37
C LEU A 113 10.75 2.86 12.49
N PHE A 114 11.41 3.74 13.25
CA PHE A 114 12.87 3.79 13.40
C PHE A 114 13.41 3.00 14.59
N VAL A 115 12.67 2.05 15.11
CA VAL A 115 13.07 1.22 16.27
C VAL A 115 14.37 0.44 16.05
N PHE A 116 14.76 0.18 14.81
CA PHE A 116 16.04 -0.45 14.47
C PHE A 116 17.25 0.29 15.06
N LYS A 117 17.16 1.58 15.33
CA LYS A 117 18.23 2.35 15.95
C LYS A 117 18.55 1.96 17.40
N SER A 118 17.60 1.38 18.09
CA SER A 118 17.77 0.93 19.47
C SER A 118 18.22 -0.52 19.60
N ASP A 119 18.13 -1.30 18.53
CA ASP A 119 18.61 -2.68 18.46
C ASP A 119 19.77 -2.77 17.43
N PRO A 120 21.04 -2.92 17.87
CA PRO A 120 22.19 -3.01 16.97
C PRO A 120 22.12 -4.19 15.98
N ALA A 121 21.49 -5.30 16.35
CA ALA A 121 21.33 -6.45 15.47
C ALA A 121 20.32 -6.14 14.37
N LEU A 122 19.21 -5.49 14.69
CA LEU A 122 18.24 -5.04 13.70
C LEU A 122 18.83 -3.92 12.83
N ALA A 123 19.57 -2.97 13.41
CA ALA A 123 20.23 -1.90 12.66
C ALA A 123 21.23 -2.40 11.62
N ALA A 124 21.86 -3.56 11.85
CA ALA A 124 22.75 -4.18 10.89
C ALA A 124 22.02 -4.77 9.68
N LEU A 125 20.74 -5.08 9.81
CA LEU A 125 19.93 -5.73 8.78
C LEU A 125 18.94 -4.78 8.12
N GLU A 126 18.19 -4.01 8.90
CA GLU A 126 17.29 -2.96 8.41
C GLU A 126 18.11 -1.68 8.22
N SER A 127 18.91 -1.67 7.17
CA SER A 127 19.91 -0.62 6.94
C SER A 127 19.26 0.72 6.62
N GLU A 128 19.96 1.82 6.96
CA GLU A 128 19.54 3.16 6.54
C GLU A 128 19.31 3.24 5.03
N SER A 129 20.14 2.57 4.22
CA SER A 129 20.00 2.58 2.76
C SER A 129 18.73 1.89 2.27
N GLY A 130 18.28 0.80 2.91
CA GLY A 130 17.05 0.11 2.55
C GLY A 130 15.82 0.93 2.89
N LEU A 131 15.71 1.37 4.13
CA LEU A 131 14.53 2.10 4.61
C LEU A 131 14.48 3.54 4.09
N PHE A 132 15.56 4.32 4.22
CA PHE A 132 15.57 5.72 3.78
C PHE A 132 15.71 5.87 2.27
N GLY A 133 16.43 4.95 1.61
CA GLY A 133 16.61 5.01 0.17
C GLY A 133 15.36 4.57 -0.60
N PHE A 134 14.66 3.54 -0.10
CA PHE A 134 13.64 2.83 -0.89
C PHE A 134 12.33 2.57 -0.16
N GLY A 135 12.23 2.79 1.15
CA GLY A 135 11.08 2.38 1.94
C GLY A 135 11.02 0.86 2.17
N ASN A 136 12.13 0.15 1.98
CA ASN A 136 12.18 -1.29 2.17
C ASN A 136 12.38 -1.64 3.64
N VAL A 137 11.63 -2.62 4.12
CA VAL A 137 11.70 -3.17 5.47
C VAL A 137 12.28 -4.58 5.46
N LEU A 138 12.89 -4.95 6.59
CA LEU A 138 13.40 -6.29 6.78
C LEU A 138 12.25 -7.31 6.78
N GLU A 139 12.36 -8.32 5.94
CA GLU A 139 11.52 -9.51 5.97
C GLU A 139 12.40 -10.76 6.05
N ASN A 140 12.16 -11.59 7.06
CA ASN A 140 12.84 -12.87 7.17
C ASN A 140 11.91 -13.98 6.67
N VAL A 141 12.06 -14.35 5.41
CA VAL A 141 11.27 -15.41 4.77
C VAL A 141 11.70 -16.81 5.16
N ASP A 142 12.74 -16.96 5.95
CA ASP A 142 13.35 -18.24 6.27
C ASP A 142 12.90 -18.82 7.61
N GLY A 143 11.65 -18.58 7.97
CA GLY A 143 11.07 -19.13 9.18
C GLY A 143 11.48 -18.44 10.47
N PHE A 144 12.13 -17.28 10.40
CA PHE A 144 12.49 -16.45 11.54
C PHE A 144 13.61 -17.03 12.44
N GLU A 145 14.35 -18.03 11.97
CA GLU A 145 15.31 -18.75 12.80
C GLU A 145 16.71 -18.15 12.80
N ASP A 146 17.14 -17.61 11.66
CA ASP A 146 18.46 -16.98 11.53
C ASP A 146 18.46 -15.79 10.56
N PRO A 147 18.03 -14.61 11.01
CA PRO A 147 17.99 -13.43 10.16
C PRO A 147 19.38 -12.94 9.74
N THR A 148 20.45 -13.41 10.35
CA THR A 148 21.82 -13.04 9.96
C THR A 148 22.29 -13.77 8.72
N ARG A 149 21.62 -14.85 8.34
CA ARG A 149 21.97 -15.68 7.17
C ARG A 149 20.99 -15.59 6.03
N LYS A 150 19.71 -15.41 6.34
CA LYS A 150 18.64 -15.47 5.37
C LYS A 150 17.59 -14.41 5.67
N PHE A 151 17.76 -13.25 5.12
CA PHE A 151 16.85 -12.14 5.21
C PHE A 151 16.74 -11.47 3.85
N ILE A 152 15.64 -10.77 3.64
CA ILE A 152 15.42 -9.93 2.48
C ILE A 152 14.89 -8.58 2.92
N LEU A 153 14.99 -7.61 2.02
CA LEU A 153 14.35 -6.32 2.16
C LEU A 153 13.24 -6.21 1.11
N ARG A 154 12.01 -6.02 1.56
CA ARG A 154 10.86 -5.86 0.68
C ARG A 154 10.22 -4.49 0.83
N ALA A 155 9.65 -4.01 -0.26
CA ALA A 155 8.71 -2.91 -0.24
C ALA A 155 7.50 -3.24 0.63
N VAL A 156 6.90 -2.24 1.23
CA VAL A 156 5.63 -2.39 1.95
C VAL A 156 4.49 -2.37 0.93
N PRO A 157 3.76 -3.48 0.70
CA PRO A 157 2.65 -3.48 -0.25
C PRO A 157 1.49 -2.65 0.29
N HIS A 158 0.84 -1.86 -0.58
CA HIS A 158 -0.40 -1.18 -0.18
C HIS A 158 -1.54 -2.17 0.12
N THR A 159 -2.50 -1.77 0.94
CA THR A 159 -3.62 -2.61 1.38
C THR A 159 -4.97 -2.16 0.82
N LEU A 160 -4.98 -1.33 -0.23
CA LEU A 160 -6.16 -0.61 -0.73
C LEU A 160 -7.15 -1.45 -1.56
N SER A 161 -6.92 -2.74 -1.73
CA SER A 161 -7.78 -3.60 -2.57
C SER A 161 -7.84 -5.06 -2.13
N LEU A 162 -7.50 -5.35 -0.87
CA LEU A 162 -7.37 -6.73 -0.39
C LEU A 162 -8.64 -7.57 -0.56
N SER A 163 -9.84 -6.97 -0.46
CA SER A 163 -11.10 -7.69 -0.72
C SER A 163 -11.19 -8.28 -2.14
N GLN A 164 -10.40 -7.76 -3.09
CA GLN A 164 -10.41 -8.18 -4.49
C GLN A 164 -9.14 -8.97 -4.88
N THR A 165 -8.02 -8.76 -4.20
CA THR A 165 -6.70 -9.21 -4.65
C THR A 165 -6.24 -10.53 -4.03
N ILE A 166 -6.78 -10.93 -2.88
CA ILE A 166 -6.28 -12.07 -2.11
C ILE A 166 -6.92 -13.41 -2.44
N SER A 167 -7.88 -13.45 -3.34
CA SER A 167 -8.53 -14.71 -3.77
C SER A 167 -7.54 -15.61 -4.53
N ALA A 168 -7.20 -16.76 -3.96
CA ALA A 168 -6.22 -17.67 -4.57
C ALA A 168 -6.77 -18.50 -5.73
N ASP A 169 -5.98 -18.62 -6.79
CA ASP A 169 -6.23 -19.58 -7.87
C ASP A 169 -5.71 -20.97 -7.46
N ALA A 170 -6.64 -21.87 -7.17
CA ALA A 170 -6.32 -23.25 -6.80
C ALA A 170 -5.70 -24.08 -7.94
N THR A 171 -5.73 -23.58 -9.17
CA THR A 171 -5.16 -24.23 -10.36
C THR A 171 -3.80 -23.67 -10.77
N ASP A 172 -3.21 -22.78 -9.95
CA ASP A 172 -1.89 -22.22 -10.24
C ASP A 172 -0.82 -23.31 -10.27
N PRO A 173 -0.21 -23.61 -11.45
CA PRO A 173 0.77 -24.69 -11.57
C PRO A 173 2.09 -24.38 -10.84
N LYS A 174 2.32 -23.15 -10.45
CA LYS A 174 3.52 -22.73 -9.72
C LYS A 174 3.38 -22.93 -8.20
N ALA A 175 2.18 -23.23 -7.72
CA ALA A 175 1.90 -23.55 -6.33
C ALA A 175 1.59 -25.05 -6.20
N SER A 176 2.54 -25.84 -5.74
CA SER A 176 2.34 -27.28 -5.49
C SER A 176 1.28 -27.55 -4.41
N ILE A 177 1.13 -26.61 -3.46
CA ILE A 177 0.03 -26.53 -2.50
C ILE A 177 -0.50 -25.09 -2.60
N PRO A 178 -1.66 -24.87 -3.22
CA PRO A 178 -2.23 -23.55 -3.32
C PRO A 178 -2.52 -22.98 -1.92
N PRO A 179 -2.17 -21.72 -1.66
CA PRO A 179 -2.52 -21.08 -0.40
C PRO A 179 -4.04 -20.87 -0.32
N VAL A 180 -4.55 -20.71 0.91
CA VAL A 180 -5.97 -20.39 1.15
C VAL A 180 -6.33 -19.03 0.54
N GLU A 181 -5.41 -18.06 0.68
CA GLU A 181 -5.47 -16.73 0.08
C GLU A 181 -4.09 -16.33 -0.42
N ARG A 182 -4.03 -15.35 -1.32
CA ARG A 182 -2.79 -14.75 -1.81
C ARG A 182 -2.50 -13.46 -1.05
N THR A 183 -1.61 -13.49 -0.07
CA THR A 183 -1.22 -12.32 0.71
C THR A 183 0.28 -12.05 0.66
N GLY A 184 0.67 -10.80 0.81
CA GLY A 184 2.05 -10.35 0.68
C GLY A 184 2.61 -10.48 -0.73
N TRP A 185 3.87 -10.12 -0.90
CA TRP A 185 4.54 -10.17 -2.19
C TRP A 185 4.77 -11.59 -2.70
N SER A 186 5.01 -12.55 -1.81
CA SER A 186 5.14 -13.95 -2.19
C SER A 186 3.81 -14.62 -2.51
N GLY A 187 2.69 -14.07 -2.05
CA GLY A 187 1.36 -14.64 -2.28
C GLY A 187 1.07 -15.93 -1.50
N ASP A 188 1.85 -16.21 -0.47
CA ASP A 188 1.70 -17.37 0.42
C ASP A 188 1.55 -16.96 1.90
N GLY A 189 1.59 -15.66 2.15
CA GLY A 189 1.49 -15.11 3.50
C GLY A 189 2.68 -15.47 4.38
N SER A 190 3.81 -15.84 3.75
CA SER A 190 5.00 -16.37 4.42
C SER A 190 5.11 -16.00 5.90
N PRO A 191 5.20 -16.97 6.81
CA PRO A 191 5.43 -18.41 6.57
C PRO A 191 4.19 -19.32 6.74
N GLU A 192 2.98 -18.84 6.57
CA GLU A 192 1.75 -19.51 6.97
C GLU A 192 0.93 -20.10 5.80
N ASP A 193 -0.41 -20.18 5.95
CA ASP A 193 -1.32 -20.78 4.96
C ASP A 193 -1.75 -19.85 3.81
N GLY A 194 -1.18 -18.65 3.76
CA GLY A 194 -1.52 -17.61 2.77
C GLY A 194 -2.70 -16.74 3.16
N SER A 195 -3.48 -17.11 4.18
CA SER A 195 -4.61 -16.27 4.62
C SER A 195 -4.15 -14.94 5.19
N LEU A 196 -4.94 -13.89 4.96
CA LEU A 196 -4.66 -12.57 5.55
C LEU A 196 -4.63 -12.64 7.09
N ARG A 197 -5.42 -13.53 7.67
CA ARG A 197 -5.47 -13.74 9.11
C ARG A 197 -4.14 -14.31 9.64
N SER A 198 -3.58 -15.32 9.00
CA SER A 198 -2.26 -15.88 9.34
C SER A 198 -1.13 -14.90 9.04
N PHE A 199 -1.22 -14.18 7.92
CA PHE A 199 -0.25 -13.15 7.55
C PHE A 199 -0.14 -12.05 8.61
N LEU A 200 -1.26 -11.62 9.20
CA LEU A 200 -1.26 -10.66 10.31
C LEU A 200 -0.46 -11.16 11.52
N GLN A 201 -0.60 -12.44 11.88
CA GLN A 201 0.18 -13.02 12.96
C GLN A 201 1.68 -13.11 12.63
N GLY A 202 2.00 -13.43 11.38
CA GLY A 202 3.37 -13.42 10.85
C GLY A 202 3.98 -12.01 10.90
N ALA A 203 3.23 -10.98 10.48
CA ALA A 203 3.68 -9.60 10.52
C ALA A 203 3.97 -9.11 11.95
N ILE A 204 3.14 -9.49 12.94
CA ILE A 204 3.41 -9.19 14.36
C ILE A 204 4.74 -9.83 14.79
N LYS A 205 4.94 -11.10 14.49
CA LYS A 205 6.16 -11.82 14.83
C LYS A 205 7.40 -11.20 14.16
N GLN A 206 7.28 -10.77 12.90
CA GLN A 206 8.39 -10.20 12.15
C GLN A 206 8.76 -8.77 12.56
N HIS A 207 7.77 -7.90 12.68
CA HIS A 207 8.00 -6.47 12.69
C HIS A 207 7.81 -5.80 14.06
N TYR A 208 7.12 -6.48 15.01
CA TYR A 208 6.83 -5.92 16.34
C TYR A 208 7.71 -6.48 17.43
N THR A 209 8.56 -7.44 17.12
CA THR A 209 9.45 -8.08 18.09
C THR A 209 10.44 -7.07 18.70
N LYS A 210 10.75 -7.22 20.00
CA LYS A 210 11.76 -6.42 20.71
C LYS A 210 13.17 -6.87 20.38
N THR A 211 13.35 -8.17 20.09
CA THR A 211 14.63 -8.75 19.72
C THR A 211 14.47 -9.69 18.52
N LEU A 212 15.56 -9.97 17.84
CA LEU A 212 15.56 -10.92 16.71
C LEU A 212 15.32 -12.38 17.14
N ALA A 213 15.30 -12.68 18.44
CA ALA A 213 14.92 -14.00 18.94
C ALA A 213 13.43 -14.30 18.76
N ARG A 214 12.58 -13.25 18.66
CA ARG A 214 11.15 -13.35 18.35
C ARG A 214 10.37 -14.31 19.23
N VAL A 215 10.61 -14.26 20.57
CA VAL A 215 10.00 -15.16 21.55
C VAL A 215 8.60 -14.66 21.94
N PRO A 216 7.53 -15.40 21.61
CA PRO A 216 6.18 -15.04 22.03
C PRO A 216 6.07 -14.95 23.57
N GLY A 217 5.37 -13.92 24.06
CA GLY A 217 5.23 -13.65 25.49
C GLY A 217 6.41 -12.89 26.13
N VAL A 218 7.54 -12.76 25.41
CA VAL A 218 8.72 -12.00 25.84
C VAL A 218 8.91 -10.78 24.93
N ASP A 219 9.06 -11.02 23.65
CA ASP A 219 9.35 -9.97 22.66
C ASP A 219 8.08 -9.31 22.12
N PHE A 220 6.99 -10.05 22.08
CA PHE A 220 5.66 -9.60 21.67
C PHE A 220 4.60 -10.54 22.25
N ARG A 221 3.33 -10.09 22.31
CA ARG A 221 2.22 -10.98 22.58
C ARG A 221 1.58 -11.49 21.28
N VAL A 222 1.09 -12.70 21.30
CA VAL A 222 0.30 -13.26 20.22
C VAL A 222 -1.05 -12.54 20.16
N ALA A 223 -1.52 -12.22 18.96
CA ALA A 223 -2.85 -11.66 18.76
C ALA A 223 -3.93 -12.70 19.09
N THR A 224 -5.01 -12.25 19.73
CA THR A 224 -6.16 -13.12 19.97
C THR A 224 -6.91 -13.40 18.66
N PRO A 225 -7.68 -14.50 18.57
CA PRO A 225 -8.52 -14.77 17.38
C PRO A 225 -9.44 -13.61 17.02
N LEU A 226 -10.03 -12.94 18.01
CA LEU A 226 -10.92 -11.81 17.75
C LEU A 226 -10.16 -10.59 17.21
N GLU A 227 -8.96 -10.30 17.68
CA GLU A 227 -8.12 -9.23 17.13
C GLU A 227 -7.76 -9.51 15.67
N LEU A 228 -7.38 -10.73 15.35
CA LEU A 228 -7.09 -11.13 13.96
C LEU A 228 -8.32 -10.99 13.06
N ASP A 229 -9.49 -11.43 13.53
CA ASP A 229 -10.73 -11.34 12.76
C ASP A 229 -11.16 -9.88 12.51
N LEU A 230 -11.07 -9.02 13.53
CA LEU A 230 -11.41 -7.60 13.41
C LEU A 230 -10.44 -6.87 12.46
N THR A 231 -9.13 -7.13 12.60
CA THR A 231 -8.12 -6.51 11.74
C THR A 231 -8.24 -6.99 10.29
N ASN A 232 -8.54 -8.27 10.08
CA ASN A 232 -8.83 -8.82 8.76
C ASN A 232 -10.05 -8.14 8.12
N GLU A 233 -11.16 -7.98 8.87
CA GLU A 233 -12.36 -7.30 8.37
C GLU A 233 -12.07 -5.83 8.02
N PHE A 234 -11.31 -5.13 8.85
CA PHE A 234 -10.87 -3.76 8.58
C PHE A 234 -10.05 -3.67 7.29
N GLN A 235 -8.99 -4.47 7.14
CA GLN A 235 -8.13 -4.43 5.96
C GLN A 235 -8.87 -4.74 4.67
N ARG A 236 -9.83 -5.69 4.70
CA ARG A 236 -10.71 -5.96 3.54
C ARG A 236 -11.68 -4.82 3.23
N SER A 237 -11.88 -3.89 4.15
CA SER A 237 -12.71 -2.71 3.97
C SER A 237 -11.93 -1.46 3.59
N LEU A 238 -10.61 -1.55 3.38
CA LEU A 238 -9.78 -0.47 2.87
C LEU A 238 -9.84 -0.39 1.33
N GLY A 239 -9.70 0.82 0.84
CA GLY A 239 -9.67 1.12 -0.58
C GLY A 239 -10.95 0.70 -1.30
N ARG A 240 -10.81 -0.05 -2.39
CA ARG A 240 -11.91 -0.51 -3.23
C ARG A 240 -12.39 -1.92 -2.86
N THR A 241 -13.67 -2.17 -3.06
CA THR A 241 -14.33 -3.45 -2.79
C THR A 241 -15.00 -4.07 -4.02
N LYS A 242 -14.80 -3.47 -5.20
CA LYS A 242 -15.31 -3.97 -6.48
C LYS A 242 -14.22 -4.02 -7.52
N GLU A 243 -14.26 -5.03 -8.37
CA GLU A 243 -13.50 -5.03 -9.61
C GLU A 243 -14.15 -4.10 -10.64
N LEU A 244 -13.33 -3.47 -11.45
CA LEU A 244 -13.80 -2.76 -12.64
C LEU A 244 -14.15 -3.78 -13.74
N ASP A 245 -14.92 -3.33 -14.70
CA ASP A 245 -15.08 -4.01 -15.99
C ASP A 245 -14.53 -3.07 -17.09
N LEU A 246 -13.30 -3.32 -17.52
CA LEU A 246 -12.64 -2.48 -18.53
C LEU A 246 -13.37 -2.49 -19.89
N THR A 247 -14.25 -3.45 -20.14
CA THR A 247 -15.08 -3.45 -21.37
C THR A 247 -16.13 -2.35 -21.33
N GLN A 248 -16.54 -1.93 -20.12
CA GLN A 248 -17.55 -0.90 -19.89
C GLN A 248 -16.95 0.47 -19.56
N VAL A 249 -15.70 0.50 -19.10
CA VAL A 249 -15.01 1.76 -18.76
C VAL A 249 -14.83 2.61 -20.04
N ASN A 250 -15.28 3.85 -19.98
CA ASN A 250 -15.13 4.81 -21.05
C ASN A 250 -14.35 6.03 -20.56
N LEU A 251 -13.07 6.11 -20.91
CA LEU A 251 -12.22 7.27 -20.60
C LEU A 251 -12.39 8.35 -21.66
N PHE A 252 -12.55 9.60 -21.23
CA PHE A 252 -12.80 10.71 -22.14
C PHE A 252 -11.51 11.32 -22.72
N ASP A 253 -10.36 11.07 -22.10
CA ASP A 253 -9.06 11.38 -22.69
C ASP A 253 -8.73 10.33 -23.77
N PRO A 254 -8.50 10.74 -25.04
CA PRO A 254 -8.27 9.79 -26.13
C PRO A 254 -6.99 8.97 -25.95
N VAL A 255 -5.93 9.55 -25.33
CA VAL A 255 -4.67 8.86 -25.10
C VAL A 255 -4.82 7.82 -23.99
N ALA A 256 -5.49 8.17 -22.89
CA ALA A 256 -5.80 7.21 -21.84
C ALA A 256 -6.69 6.06 -22.35
N ASN A 257 -7.65 6.36 -23.24
CA ASN A 257 -8.47 5.32 -23.84
C ASN A 257 -7.69 4.44 -24.83
N LEU A 258 -6.73 5.00 -25.58
CA LEU A 258 -5.78 4.20 -26.36
C LEU A 258 -4.97 3.27 -25.45
N GLY A 259 -4.46 3.77 -24.31
CA GLY A 259 -3.73 2.99 -23.33
C GLY A 259 -4.57 1.82 -22.81
N ARG A 260 -5.85 2.03 -22.49
CA ARG A 260 -6.79 0.96 -22.13
C ARG A 260 -6.92 -0.08 -23.23
N GLN A 261 -7.03 0.33 -24.49
CA GLN A 261 -7.13 -0.59 -25.62
C GLN A 261 -5.86 -1.45 -25.75
N VAL A 262 -4.67 -0.83 -25.69
CA VAL A 262 -3.39 -1.54 -25.76
C VAL A 262 -3.21 -2.47 -24.54
N PHE A 263 -3.64 -2.06 -23.35
CA PHE A 263 -3.60 -2.84 -22.12
C PHE A 263 -4.34 -4.18 -22.25
N VAL A 264 -5.52 -4.18 -22.87
CA VAL A 264 -6.35 -5.37 -23.04
C VAL A 264 -6.06 -6.15 -24.34
N ASP A 265 -5.36 -5.57 -25.30
CA ASP A 265 -5.11 -6.19 -26.61
C ASP A 265 -4.21 -7.42 -26.49
N PRO A 266 -4.69 -8.62 -26.86
CA PRO A 266 -3.91 -9.86 -26.80
C PRO A 266 -2.73 -9.91 -27.77
N ASN A 267 -2.66 -9.00 -28.73
CA ASN A 267 -1.58 -8.92 -29.74
C ASN A 267 -0.55 -7.83 -29.39
N LYS A 268 -0.77 -7.04 -28.34
CA LYS A 268 0.09 -5.92 -27.95
C LYS A 268 0.50 -5.99 -26.47
N GLY A 269 -0.15 -5.22 -25.60
CA GLY A 269 0.21 -5.09 -24.18
C GLY A 269 -0.08 -6.31 -23.36
N ARG A 270 -1.23 -6.95 -23.54
CA ARG A 270 -1.69 -8.16 -22.81
C ARG A 270 -1.68 -8.02 -21.28
N CYS A 271 -1.59 -6.82 -20.75
CA CYS A 271 -1.49 -6.61 -19.31
C CYS A 271 -2.69 -7.21 -18.57
N ASN A 272 -3.87 -7.19 -19.22
CA ASN A 272 -5.09 -7.79 -18.70
C ASN A 272 -4.98 -9.33 -18.45
N PHE A 273 -3.98 -9.99 -19.02
CA PHE A 273 -3.77 -11.43 -18.81
C PHE A 273 -3.41 -11.74 -17.36
N CYS A 274 -2.43 -11.03 -16.79
CA CYS A 274 -2.03 -11.17 -15.40
C CYS A 274 -2.82 -10.20 -14.48
N HIS A 275 -3.21 -9.02 -15.01
CA HIS A 275 -3.87 -7.94 -14.30
C HIS A 275 -5.29 -7.72 -14.82
N LEU A 276 -6.17 -8.72 -14.65
CA LEU A 276 -7.56 -8.64 -15.10
C LEU A 276 -8.21 -7.34 -14.62
N ASN A 277 -8.76 -6.57 -15.57
CA ASN A 277 -9.41 -5.28 -15.31
C ASN A 277 -8.53 -4.25 -14.58
N ALA A 278 -7.22 -4.27 -14.82
CA ALA A 278 -6.21 -3.49 -14.09
C ALA A 278 -6.15 -3.83 -12.58
N GLY A 279 -6.74 -4.94 -12.17
CA GLY A 279 -6.65 -5.49 -10.82
C GLY A 279 -5.44 -6.42 -10.65
N ALA A 280 -5.58 -7.40 -9.74
CA ALA A 280 -4.54 -8.35 -9.38
C ALA A 280 -4.85 -9.79 -9.81
N ASN A 281 -5.98 -9.99 -10.47
CA ASN A 281 -6.47 -11.32 -10.77
C ASN A 281 -6.05 -11.81 -12.17
N PHE A 282 -5.83 -13.09 -12.28
CA PHE A 282 -5.52 -13.73 -13.55
C PHE A 282 -6.78 -13.83 -14.43
N GLN A 283 -6.63 -13.53 -15.72
CA GLN A 283 -7.76 -13.41 -16.66
C GLN A 283 -8.63 -14.67 -16.75
N ASP A 284 -8.01 -15.87 -16.77
CA ASP A 284 -8.75 -17.09 -17.04
C ASP A 284 -9.57 -17.58 -15.84
N THR A 285 -9.19 -17.20 -14.62
CA THR A 285 -9.84 -17.69 -13.40
C THR A 285 -10.51 -16.60 -12.58
N GLY A 286 -10.17 -15.32 -12.82
CA GLY A 286 -10.62 -14.21 -12.01
C GLY A 286 -10.06 -14.22 -10.58
N LYS A 287 -8.92 -14.91 -10.35
CA LYS A 287 -8.29 -15.10 -9.05
C LYS A 287 -6.81 -14.79 -9.10
N GLY A 288 -6.21 -14.50 -7.93
CA GLY A 288 -4.79 -14.23 -7.79
C GLY A 288 -3.93 -15.41 -8.18
N ARG A 289 -2.93 -15.17 -8.99
CA ARG A 289 -1.91 -16.12 -9.42
C ARG A 289 -0.53 -15.46 -9.36
N ASN A 290 0.48 -16.27 -9.07
CA ASN A 290 1.86 -15.84 -9.07
C ASN A 290 2.50 -15.97 -10.45
N PHE A 291 3.42 -15.04 -10.76
CA PHE A 291 4.20 -15.07 -11.99
C PHE A 291 5.68 -14.81 -11.70
N ASP A 292 6.55 -15.52 -12.41
CA ASP A 292 7.97 -15.22 -12.47
C ASP A 292 8.22 -14.23 -13.59
N THR A 293 8.36 -12.96 -13.23
CA THR A 293 8.61 -11.85 -14.15
C THR A 293 10.10 -11.53 -14.27
N GLU A 294 11.00 -12.30 -13.66
CA GLU A 294 12.45 -12.07 -13.56
C GLU A 294 12.84 -10.79 -12.80
N ILE A 295 11.89 -10.11 -12.18
CA ILE A 295 12.14 -8.84 -11.47
C ILE A 295 13.10 -9.00 -10.29
N ARG A 296 13.24 -10.21 -9.75
CA ARG A 296 14.20 -10.53 -8.67
C ARG A 296 15.65 -10.29 -9.07
N THR A 297 15.98 -10.40 -10.37
CA THR A 297 17.32 -10.19 -10.93
C THR A 297 17.52 -8.78 -11.44
N ALA A 298 16.47 -7.94 -11.51
CA ALA A 298 16.65 -6.54 -11.78
C ALA A 298 17.63 -5.95 -10.74
N PRO A 299 18.53 -5.06 -11.14
CA PRO A 299 19.45 -4.43 -10.21
C PRO A 299 18.65 -3.64 -9.18
N ALA A 300 18.17 -4.38 -8.19
CA ALA A 300 17.56 -3.80 -7.03
C ALA A 300 18.67 -3.02 -6.32
N VAL A 301 18.41 -1.80 -6.13
CA VAL A 301 19.21 -1.02 -5.22
C VAL A 301 18.76 -1.41 -3.81
N GLY A 302 19.71 -1.78 -3.00
CA GLY A 302 19.43 -2.41 -1.74
C GLY A 302 19.45 -3.93 -1.93
N GLN A 303 20.64 -4.48 -1.84
CA GLN A 303 20.84 -5.92 -1.87
C GLN A 303 20.04 -6.57 -0.77
N ILE A 304 19.37 -7.48 -1.15
CA ILE A 304 18.46 -8.40 -0.56
C ILE A 304 19.19 -9.07 0.57
N GLY A 305 20.08 -9.43 0.91
CA GLY A 305 20.78 -10.12 1.96
C GLY A 305 22.14 -10.56 1.47
N ILE A 306 23.02 -10.74 2.41
CA ILE A 306 24.37 -11.27 2.15
C ILE A 306 24.58 -12.42 3.09
N LEU A 307 24.92 -13.60 2.56
CA LEU A 307 25.34 -14.72 3.38
C LEU A 307 26.67 -14.40 4.09
N ALA A 308 26.99 -15.18 5.13
CA ALA A 308 28.23 -15.02 5.89
C ALA A 308 29.51 -15.11 5.04
N ASP A 309 29.45 -15.72 3.86
CA ASP A 309 30.53 -15.82 2.87
C ASP A 309 30.54 -14.65 1.85
N GLY A 310 29.64 -13.68 2.00
CA GLY A 310 29.52 -12.52 1.11
C GLY A 310 28.65 -12.76 -0.13
N THR A 311 28.01 -13.91 -0.27
CA THR A 311 27.16 -14.22 -1.42
C THR A 311 25.83 -13.48 -1.31
N PRO A 312 25.37 -12.73 -2.34
CA PRO A 312 24.05 -12.12 -2.36
C PRO A 312 22.94 -13.17 -2.30
N VAL A 313 21.90 -12.90 -1.51
CA VAL A 313 20.67 -13.70 -1.46
C VAL A 313 19.59 -12.96 -2.21
N PHE A 314 18.98 -13.60 -3.21
CA PHE A 314 17.86 -13.04 -3.95
C PHE A 314 16.53 -13.48 -3.34
N ASP A 315 15.54 -12.59 -3.41
CA ASP A 315 14.17 -12.91 -3.02
C ASP A 315 13.57 -13.92 -4.01
N GLY A 316 13.33 -15.14 -3.55
CA GLY A 316 12.74 -16.20 -4.35
C GLY A 316 11.21 -16.17 -4.41
N GLY A 317 10.55 -15.25 -3.73
CA GLY A 317 9.10 -15.10 -3.76
C GLY A 317 8.37 -16.26 -3.08
N PHE A 318 7.41 -16.88 -3.79
CA PHE A 318 6.55 -17.93 -3.27
C PHE A 318 7.34 -19.14 -2.78
N GLY A 319 6.98 -19.59 -1.57
CA GLY A 319 7.58 -20.77 -0.98
C GLY A 319 8.91 -20.54 -0.31
N GLY A 320 9.10 -19.34 0.27
CA GLY A 320 10.21 -19.07 1.17
C GLY A 320 10.36 -20.20 2.21
N ILE A 321 11.57 -20.38 2.69
CA ILE A 321 12.03 -21.61 3.42
C ILE A 321 11.26 -21.92 4.69
N GLY A 322 10.38 -21.18 5.18
CA GLY A 322 9.63 -21.47 6.41
C GLY A 322 8.40 -22.33 6.21
N LEU A 323 7.99 -22.55 4.98
CA LEU A 323 6.87 -23.43 4.76
C LEU A 323 7.33 -24.86 4.91
N ALA A 324 6.77 -25.54 5.89
CA ALA A 324 6.85 -27.00 6.04
C ALA A 324 6.19 -27.70 4.84
N GLN A 325 6.56 -27.28 3.64
CA GLN A 325 6.14 -27.90 2.40
C GLN A 325 7.25 -28.86 1.98
N PRO A 326 7.06 -30.17 2.12
CA PRO A 326 8.10 -31.17 1.85
C PRO A 326 8.69 -31.07 0.46
N ASN A 327 8.00 -30.40 -0.46
CA ASN A 327 8.40 -30.26 -1.86
C ASN A 327 9.17 -28.97 -2.14
N MET A 328 9.16 -28.01 -1.22
CA MET A 328 9.78 -26.70 -1.41
C MET A 328 11.24 -26.69 -0.93
N ALA A 329 11.61 -27.55 0.01
CA ALA A 329 13.01 -27.79 0.35
C ALA A 329 13.84 -28.31 -0.85
N GLY A 330 13.17 -28.87 -1.86
CA GLY A 330 13.78 -29.24 -3.14
C GLY A 330 13.78 -28.13 -4.18
N LEU A 331 12.95 -27.08 -4.01
CA LEU A 331 12.89 -25.93 -4.91
C LEU A 331 13.85 -24.79 -4.52
N SER A 332 14.46 -24.88 -3.34
CA SER A 332 15.58 -23.99 -2.95
C SER A 332 16.78 -24.10 -3.88
N ALA A 333 16.78 -25.04 -4.79
CA ALA A 333 17.64 -25.15 -5.93
C ALA A 333 16.76 -25.18 -7.18
N ASP A 334 16.24 -24.03 -7.64
CA ASP A 334 15.79 -23.97 -9.02
C ASP A 334 17.03 -24.24 -9.89
N PRO A 335 17.11 -25.41 -10.56
CA PRO A 335 18.27 -25.73 -11.38
C PRO A 335 18.43 -24.77 -12.56
N ASN A 336 17.39 -23.96 -12.87
CA ASN A 336 17.43 -22.97 -13.93
C ASN A 336 17.97 -21.62 -13.47
N VAL A 337 18.05 -21.36 -12.17
CA VAL A 337 18.55 -20.09 -11.63
C VAL A 337 20.02 -20.14 -11.27
N GLY A 338 20.62 -21.31 -11.21
CA GLY A 338 22.04 -21.48 -10.93
C GLY A 338 22.49 -21.06 -9.53
N ASP A 339 21.56 -20.58 -8.70
CA ASP A 339 21.83 -20.08 -7.37
C ASP A 339 21.37 -21.07 -6.31
N LYS A 340 22.34 -21.76 -5.71
CA LYS A 340 22.08 -22.72 -4.63
C LYS A 340 21.55 -22.06 -3.34
N ASN A 341 21.52 -20.75 -3.31
CA ASN A 341 21.15 -19.94 -2.15
C ASN A 341 19.80 -19.20 -2.34
N ALA A 342 19.16 -19.32 -3.52
CA ALA A 342 17.83 -18.80 -3.73
C ALA A 342 16.80 -19.64 -2.97
N PHE A 343 15.91 -18.98 -2.26
CA PHE A 343 14.73 -19.59 -1.67
C PHE A 343 13.49 -19.21 -2.51
N GLY A 344 12.45 -20.05 -2.46
CA GLY A 344 11.25 -19.87 -3.25
C GLY A 344 11.42 -20.32 -4.71
N ASN A 345 10.36 -20.15 -5.50
CA ASN A 345 10.29 -20.61 -6.88
C ASN A 345 10.40 -19.49 -7.93
N GLY A 346 10.81 -18.30 -7.52
CA GLY A 346 10.97 -17.13 -8.38
C GLY A 346 9.68 -16.38 -8.69
N THR A 347 8.53 -16.83 -8.17
CA THR A 347 7.24 -16.23 -8.50
C THR A 347 6.76 -15.27 -7.42
N PHE A 348 6.06 -14.20 -7.84
CA PHE A 348 5.49 -13.18 -6.99
C PHE A 348 4.01 -13.00 -7.27
N ASN A 349 3.30 -12.58 -6.22
CA ASN A 349 1.89 -12.23 -6.31
C ASN A 349 1.70 -11.02 -7.23
N THR A 350 0.65 -11.08 -8.05
CA THR A 350 0.30 -9.99 -8.96
C THR A 350 -0.31 -8.83 -8.17
N PRO A 351 0.27 -7.61 -8.21
CA PRO A 351 -0.33 -6.46 -7.55
C PRO A 351 -1.49 -5.87 -8.35
N SER A 352 -2.37 -5.12 -7.68
CA SER A 352 -3.34 -4.26 -8.37
C SER A 352 -2.62 -3.08 -9.05
N LEU A 353 -3.12 -2.66 -10.21
CA LEU A 353 -2.60 -1.52 -10.97
C LEU A 353 -3.51 -0.29 -10.90
N ILE A 354 -4.71 -0.39 -10.32
CA ILE A 354 -5.64 0.74 -10.20
C ILE A 354 -5.05 1.82 -9.30
N GLU A 355 -4.39 1.41 -8.21
CA GLU A 355 -3.77 2.27 -7.20
C GLU A 355 -2.27 2.51 -7.46
N ALA A 356 -1.73 2.06 -8.62
CA ALA A 356 -0.29 1.98 -8.78
C ALA A 356 0.40 3.32 -9.08
N ALA A 357 -0.27 4.30 -9.67
CA ALA A 357 0.41 5.51 -10.15
C ALA A 357 0.87 6.46 -9.03
N ASP A 358 0.43 6.27 -7.79
CA ASP A 358 0.88 7.00 -6.60
C ASP A 358 1.42 6.10 -5.48
N THR A 359 1.70 4.83 -5.79
CA THR A 359 2.28 3.86 -4.84
C THR A 359 3.67 3.38 -5.25
N GLY A 360 4.35 4.12 -6.12
CA GLY A 360 5.77 3.85 -6.40
C GLY A 360 6.67 4.10 -5.16
N PRO A 361 7.90 3.54 -5.16
CA PRO A 361 8.57 2.76 -6.20
C PRO A 361 7.94 1.38 -6.44
N PHE A 362 8.27 0.74 -7.57
CA PHE A 362 7.53 -0.44 -8.05
C PHE A 362 8.24 -1.75 -7.79
N PHE A 363 7.41 -2.82 -7.78
CA PHE A 363 7.75 -4.21 -7.50
C PHE A 363 8.04 -4.49 -6.03
N HIS A 364 8.17 -5.78 -5.70
CA HIS A 364 8.36 -6.24 -4.32
C HIS A 364 9.64 -5.72 -3.65
N ASN A 365 10.61 -5.29 -4.43
CA ASN A 365 11.93 -4.83 -3.98
C ASN A 365 12.21 -3.36 -4.29
N ASN A 366 11.21 -2.61 -4.78
CA ASN A 366 11.38 -1.23 -5.24
C ASN A 366 12.47 -1.08 -6.31
N ALA A 367 12.58 -2.06 -7.23
CA ALA A 367 13.62 -2.09 -8.26
C ALA A 367 13.63 -0.86 -9.19
N PHE A 368 12.47 -0.20 -9.35
CA PHE A 368 12.32 1.02 -10.16
C PHE A 368 12.18 2.26 -9.27
N PHE A 369 13.21 2.55 -8.49
CA PHE A 369 13.23 3.65 -7.53
C PHE A 369 13.72 4.98 -8.11
N LEU A 370 14.48 4.97 -9.21
CA LEU A 370 15.02 6.18 -9.84
C LEU A 370 13.93 7.06 -10.45
N THR A 371 12.82 6.44 -10.83
CA THR A 371 11.61 7.13 -11.24
C THR A 371 10.44 6.45 -10.56
N SER A 372 9.71 7.16 -9.72
CA SER A 372 8.42 6.68 -9.19
C SER A 372 7.30 6.70 -10.24
N GLU A 373 7.67 6.80 -11.52
CA GLU A 373 6.73 6.92 -12.62
C GLU A 373 6.27 5.55 -13.10
N ILE A 374 4.96 5.36 -13.18
CA ILE A 374 4.34 4.09 -13.59
C ILE A 374 4.79 3.63 -14.98
N GLU A 375 5.15 4.56 -15.85
CA GLU A 375 5.64 4.29 -17.19
C GLU A 375 6.92 3.46 -17.18
N SER A 376 7.80 3.64 -16.19
CA SER A 376 9.03 2.85 -16.06
C SER A 376 8.72 1.37 -15.83
N ALA A 377 7.72 1.08 -14.99
CA ALA A 377 7.25 -0.28 -14.77
C ALA A 377 6.56 -0.86 -16.02
N VAL A 378 5.82 -0.03 -16.78
CA VAL A 378 5.19 -0.45 -18.05
C VAL A 378 6.26 -0.86 -19.07
N PHE A 379 7.31 -0.05 -19.25
CA PHE A 379 8.38 -0.33 -20.23
C PHE A 379 9.23 -1.56 -19.87
N PHE A 380 9.29 -1.96 -18.60
CA PHE A 380 9.93 -3.22 -18.20
C PHE A 380 9.37 -4.44 -18.96
N TYR A 381 8.09 -4.45 -19.29
CA TYR A 381 7.43 -5.59 -19.93
C TYR A 381 7.79 -5.77 -21.43
N ILE A 382 8.43 -4.79 -22.06
CA ILE A 382 9.00 -4.93 -23.43
C ILE A 382 10.53 -5.03 -23.43
N ASP A 383 11.18 -4.99 -22.27
CA ASP A 383 12.62 -5.20 -22.17
C ASP A 383 12.95 -6.68 -22.42
N PRO A 384 13.70 -7.01 -23.48
CA PRO A 384 14.06 -8.39 -23.79
C PRO A 384 14.99 -9.04 -22.74
N ASN A 385 15.75 -8.24 -21.97
CA ASN A 385 16.63 -8.72 -20.92
C ASN A 385 15.96 -8.71 -19.53
N GLY A 386 14.86 -7.97 -19.39
CA GLY A 386 13.97 -7.96 -18.22
C GLY A 386 12.87 -9.02 -18.37
N PHE A 387 11.63 -8.54 -18.46
CA PHE A 387 10.47 -9.44 -18.60
C PHE A 387 10.58 -10.42 -19.76
N GLY A 388 11.16 -10.02 -20.91
CA GLY A 388 11.32 -10.90 -22.07
C GLY A 388 12.14 -12.16 -21.81
N ALA A 389 13.06 -12.15 -20.85
CA ALA A 389 13.86 -13.29 -20.42
C ALA A 389 13.12 -14.19 -19.41
N SER A 390 12.05 -13.72 -18.81
CA SER A 390 11.34 -14.34 -17.68
C SER A 390 10.63 -15.66 -18.05
N GLN A 391 10.33 -16.45 -17.03
CA GLN A 391 9.50 -17.65 -17.21
C GLN A 391 8.07 -17.30 -17.60
N ALA A 392 7.51 -16.20 -17.05
CA ALA A 392 6.17 -15.73 -17.43
C ALA A 392 6.08 -15.40 -18.93
N ALA A 393 7.09 -14.72 -19.49
CA ALA A 393 7.15 -14.44 -20.93
C ALA A 393 7.20 -15.71 -21.76
N LYS A 394 8.01 -16.71 -21.35
CA LYS A 394 8.10 -18.02 -22.01
C LYS A 394 6.79 -18.80 -21.94
N ASP A 395 6.11 -18.77 -20.79
CA ASP A 395 4.81 -19.45 -20.58
C ASP A 395 3.68 -18.82 -21.41
N MET A 396 3.79 -17.53 -21.76
CA MET A 396 2.82 -16.82 -22.60
C MET A 396 2.99 -17.13 -24.12
N LEU A 397 4.21 -17.41 -24.58
CA LEU A 397 4.49 -17.63 -26.02
C LEU A 397 3.65 -18.70 -26.69
N PRO A 398 3.41 -19.91 -26.11
CA PRO A 398 2.56 -20.92 -26.74
C PRO A 398 1.11 -20.46 -26.96
N ARG A 399 0.62 -19.56 -26.12
CA ARG A 399 -0.74 -19.05 -26.20
C ARG A 399 -0.89 -17.91 -27.21
N PHE A 400 0.07 -17.00 -27.24
CA PHE A 400 -0.05 -15.75 -27.99
C PHE A 400 0.82 -15.69 -29.25
N GLY A 401 1.78 -16.58 -29.40
CA GLY A 401 2.66 -16.70 -30.57
C GLY A 401 3.75 -15.65 -30.69
N THR A 402 3.65 -14.54 -29.97
CA THR A 402 4.58 -13.39 -30.03
C THR A 402 4.88 -12.85 -28.64
N PRO A 403 6.03 -12.21 -28.38
CA PRO A 403 6.28 -11.45 -27.15
C PRO A 403 5.31 -10.28 -26.97
N ILE A 404 5.24 -9.72 -25.76
CA ILE A 404 4.61 -8.42 -25.51
C ILE A 404 5.37 -7.38 -26.34
N ALA A 405 4.63 -6.55 -27.08
CA ALA A 405 5.21 -5.49 -27.91
C ALA A 405 4.24 -4.33 -28.06
N PHE A 406 4.74 -3.14 -27.82
CA PHE A 406 4.04 -1.88 -28.06
C PHE A 406 5.08 -0.77 -28.32
N SER A 407 4.67 0.30 -29.00
CA SER A 407 5.52 1.45 -29.24
C SER A 407 5.69 2.32 -27.98
N ASN A 408 6.63 3.24 -27.99
CA ASN A 408 6.81 4.20 -26.89
C ASN A 408 5.53 5.02 -26.63
N ASP A 409 4.84 5.45 -27.68
CA ASP A 409 3.59 6.19 -27.54
C ASP A 409 2.49 5.34 -26.92
N GLU A 410 2.41 4.05 -27.28
CA GLU A 410 1.48 3.09 -26.67
C GLU A 410 1.84 2.79 -25.20
N GLY A 411 3.12 2.68 -24.86
CA GLY A 411 3.58 2.52 -23.47
C GLY A 411 3.22 3.74 -22.61
N ASN A 412 3.47 4.94 -23.11
CA ASN A 412 3.03 6.17 -22.45
C ASN A 412 1.51 6.26 -22.34
N ALA A 413 0.77 5.77 -23.33
CA ALA A 413 -0.69 5.71 -23.28
C ALA A 413 -1.18 4.73 -22.21
N ILE A 414 -0.52 3.57 -22.02
CA ILE A 414 -0.82 2.65 -20.90
C ILE A 414 -0.60 3.35 -19.57
N GLY A 415 0.54 4.03 -19.39
CA GLY A 415 0.80 4.82 -18.17
C GLY A 415 -0.29 5.85 -17.92
N ARG A 416 -0.69 6.59 -18.95
CA ARG A 416 -1.77 7.59 -18.88
C ARG A 416 -3.14 6.97 -18.53
N PHE A 417 -3.41 5.76 -19.03
CA PHE A 417 -4.58 4.98 -18.65
C PHE A 417 -4.58 4.63 -17.16
N LEU A 418 -3.48 4.10 -16.63
CA LEU A 418 -3.35 3.75 -15.22
C LEU A 418 -3.44 4.99 -14.33
N ARG A 419 -2.82 6.11 -14.73
CA ARG A 419 -2.96 7.39 -14.03
C ARG A 419 -4.41 7.88 -13.99
N ALA A 420 -5.17 7.73 -15.09
CA ALA A 420 -6.59 8.10 -15.12
C ALA A 420 -7.42 7.28 -14.12
N LEU A 421 -7.16 5.97 -14.00
CA LEU A 421 -7.82 5.12 -13.00
C LEU A 421 -7.45 5.55 -11.58
N ASN A 422 -6.18 5.78 -11.30
CA ASN A 422 -5.71 6.19 -9.98
C ASN A 422 -6.30 7.55 -9.56
N VAL A 423 -6.27 8.55 -10.44
CA VAL A 423 -6.89 9.87 -10.17
C VAL A 423 -8.38 9.73 -9.88
N ALA A 424 -9.08 8.89 -10.66
CA ALA A 424 -10.49 8.62 -10.41
C ALA A 424 -10.72 7.99 -9.03
N PHE A 425 -9.85 7.08 -8.60
CA PHE A 425 -9.89 6.44 -7.30
C PHE A 425 -9.67 7.44 -6.17
N ASN A 426 -8.63 8.27 -6.26
CA ASN A 426 -8.32 9.30 -5.26
C ASN A 426 -9.45 10.34 -5.13
N LEU A 427 -10.06 10.76 -6.26
CA LEU A 427 -11.20 11.67 -6.23
C LEU A 427 -12.43 11.03 -5.57
N ASP A 428 -12.69 9.75 -5.84
CA ASP A 428 -13.81 9.03 -5.22
C ASP A 428 -13.55 8.83 -3.70
N LEU A 429 -12.31 8.56 -3.25
CA LEU A 429 -11.92 8.53 -1.84
C LEU A 429 -12.09 9.90 -1.16
N ALA A 430 -11.61 10.96 -1.78
CA ALA A 430 -11.77 12.31 -1.26
C ALA A 430 -13.24 12.68 -1.09
N LYS A 431 -14.08 12.34 -2.09
CA LYS A 431 -15.53 12.53 -2.00
C LYS A 431 -16.16 11.74 -0.86
N GLN A 432 -15.78 10.47 -0.67
CA GLN A 432 -16.28 9.63 0.41
C GLN A 432 -15.99 10.27 1.77
N ARG A 433 -14.74 10.70 2.00
CA ARG A 433 -14.30 11.33 3.26
C ARG A 433 -14.98 12.68 3.52
N LEU A 434 -15.12 13.53 2.49
CA LEU A 434 -15.85 14.80 2.60
C LEU A 434 -17.34 14.58 2.89
N SER A 435 -17.95 13.59 2.25
CA SER A 435 -19.36 13.24 2.50
C SER A 435 -19.57 12.71 3.91
N ALA A 436 -18.63 11.93 4.44
CA ALA A 436 -18.64 11.49 5.82
C ALA A 436 -18.45 12.66 6.80
N ALA A 437 -17.49 13.56 6.52
CA ALA A 437 -17.31 14.78 7.31
C ALA A 437 -18.59 15.64 7.36
N ARG A 438 -19.29 15.77 6.23
CA ARG A 438 -20.59 16.46 6.16
C ARG A 438 -21.68 15.76 6.98
N THR A 439 -21.73 14.42 6.94
CA THR A 439 -22.68 13.62 7.73
C THR A 439 -22.45 13.85 9.22
N LEU A 440 -21.18 13.80 9.66
CA LEU A 440 -20.81 14.09 11.06
C LEU A 440 -21.11 15.53 11.45
N TYR A 441 -20.83 16.50 10.57
CA TYR A 441 -21.18 17.88 10.79
C TYR A 441 -22.69 18.07 11.02
N ASN A 442 -23.53 17.50 10.14
CA ASN A 442 -24.98 17.63 10.24
C ASN A 442 -25.55 16.98 11.51
N ARG A 443 -24.94 15.90 12.00
CA ARG A 443 -25.43 15.16 13.17
C ARG A 443 -24.90 15.68 14.50
N PHE A 444 -23.64 16.08 14.55
CA PHE A 444 -22.93 16.37 15.79
C PHE A 444 -22.45 17.84 15.91
N GLY A 445 -22.47 18.61 14.83
CA GLY A 445 -22.03 20.01 14.84
C GLY A 445 -20.63 20.17 15.43
N ALA A 446 -20.51 21.05 16.42
CA ALA A 446 -19.23 21.33 17.07
C ALA A 446 -18.70 20.21 17.96
N THR A 447 -19.55 19.30 18.43
CA THR A 447 -19.18 18.28 19.42
C THR A 447 -18.15 17.29 18.89
N ARG A 448 -18.12 17.05 17.57
CA ARG A 448 -17.15 16.16 16.92
C ARG A 448 -16.45 16.83 15.74
N ALA A 449 -16.02 18.08 15.98
CA ALA A 449 -15.21 18.83 15.02
C ALA A 449 -13.88 18.15 14.69
N ASP A 450 -13.31 17.42 15.65
CA ASP A 450 -12.10 16.62 15.53
C ASP A 450 -12.18 15.61 14.37
N LEU A 451 -13.23 14.80 14.35
CA LEU A 451 -13.43 13.77 13.29
C LEU A 451 -13.70 14.41 11.93
N GLN A 452 -14.44 15.54 11.90
CA GLN A 452 -14.68 16.26 10.66
C GLN A 452 -13.38 16.76 10.04
N ILE A 453 -12.51 17.37 10.88
CA ILE A 453 -11.22 17.91 10.45
C ILE A 453 -10.33 16.78 9.94
N ALA A 454 -10.20 15.68 10.68
CA ALA A 454 -9.37 14.56 10.26
C ALA A 454 -9.82 13.97 8.90
N LEU A 455 -11.13 13.79 8.68
CA LEU A 455 -11.66 13.33 7.39
C LEU A 455 -11.41 14.32 6.25
N MET A 456 -11.49 15.64 6.53
CA MET A 456 -11.16 16.67 5.55
C MET A 456 -9.67 16.71 5.22
N GLN A 457 -8.80 16.52 6.20
CA GLN A 457 -7.35 16.42 5.99
C GLN A 457 -6.99 15.21 5.13
N LEU A 458 -7.56 14.04 5.42
CA LEU A 458 -7.37 12.86 4.59
C LEU A 458 -7.92 13.05 3.16
N ALA A 459 -9.03 13.77 3.00
CA ALA A 459 -9.54 14.12 1.67
C ALA A 459 -8.59 15.06 0.92
N ASP A 460 -7.98 16.03 1.62
CA ASP A 460 -6.97 16.91 1.02
C ASP A 460 -5.71 16.14 0.57
N THR A 461 -5.30 15.12 1.32
CA THR A 461 -4.21 14.22 0.93
C THR A 461 -4.52 13.52 -0.38
N GLU A 462 -5.70 12.88 -0.52
CA GLU A 462 -6.09 12.23 -1.78
C GLU A 462 -6.15 13.21 -2.96
N LEU A 463 -6.60 14.43 -2.72
CA LEU A 463 -6.63 15.47 -3.75
C LEU A 463 -5.21 15.92 -4.15
N ASN A 464 -4.28 15.93 -3.19
CA ASN A 464 -2.87 16.19 -3.46
C ASN A 464 -2.25 15.08 -4.31
N ASP A 465 -2.52 13.81 -3.97
CA ASP A 465 -2.02 12.66 -4.71
C ASP A 465 -2.57 12.66 -6.13
N ALA A 466 -3.87 12.89 -6.30
CA ALA A 466 -4.48 13.08 -7.63
C ALA A 466 -3.78 14.19 -8.44
N SER A 467 -3.45 15.32 -7.81
CA SER A 467 -2.73 16.42 -8.47
C SER A 467 -1.33 16.00 -8.89
N THR A 468 -0.62 15.27 -8.03
CA THR A 468 0.74 14.77 -8.31
C THR A 468 0.72 13.77 -9.47
N VAL A 469 -0.20 12.81 -9.46
CA VAL A 469 -0.38 11.84 -10.55
C VAL A 469 -0.65 12.53 -11.88
N LEU A 470 -1.47 13.58 -11.88
CA LEU A 470 -1.76 14.36 -13.10
C LEU A 470 -0.55 15.17 -13.58
N ALA A 471 0.18 15.79 -12.66
CA ALA A 471 1.33 16.66 -12.99
C ALA A 471 2.51 15.87 -13.57
N HIS A 472 2.72 14.64 -13.13
CA HIS A 472 3.83 13.79 -13.55
C HIS A 472 3.55 12.98 -14.82
N ALA A 473 2.36 13.09 -15.42
CA ALA A 473 2.11 12.45 -16.71
C ALA A 473 3.05 12.98 -17.79
N PRO A 474 3.73 12.11 -18.56
CA PRO A 474 4.73 12.51 -19.55
C PRO A 474 4.19 13.45 -20.64
N VAL A 475 2.91 13.32 -20.95
CA VAL A 475 2.24 14.12 -21.99
C VAL A 475 1.22 15.05 -21.35
N GLN A 476 1.44 16.35 -21.48
CA GLN A 476 0.57 17.40 -20.98
C GLN A 476 -0.15 18.14 -22.15
N PRO A 477 -1.33 18.75 -21.95
CA PRO A 477 -2.12 18.75 -20.71
C PRO A 477 -2.83 17.41 -20.45
N PHE A 478 -3.05 17.09 -19.17
CA PHE A 478 -3.78 15.90 -18.74
C PHE A 478 -4.89 16.31 -17.78
N TYR A 479 -6.13 16.21 -18.21
CA TYR A 479 -7.34 16.61 -17.49
C TYR A 479 -7.26 18.02 -16.85
N PRO A 480 -7.04 19.11 -17.61
CA PRO A 480 -6.83 20.44 -17.04
C PRO A 480 -8.00 20.94 -16.19
N VAL A 481 -9.25 20.64 -16.56
CA VAL A 481 -10.43 20.97 -15.76
C VAL A 481 -10.40 20.25 -14.40
N THR A 482 -9.96 19.00 -14.37
CA THR A 482 -9.79 18.24 -13.12
C THR A 482 -8.76 18.91 -12.22
N VAL A 483 -7.61 19.32 -12.76
CA VAL A 483 -6.55 20.03 -12.01
C VAL A 483 -7.09 21.30 -11.36
N ASP A 484 -7.82 22.14 -12.13
CA ASP A 484 -8.39 23.38 -11.60
C ASP A 484 -9.42 23.12 -10.50
N GLN A 485 -10.27 22.11 -10.67
CA GLN A 485 -11.30 21.78 -9.68
C GLN A 485 -10.71 21.12 -8.42
N ILE A 486 -9.64 20.34 -8.53
CA ILE A 486 -8.90 19.85 -7.37
C ILE A 486 -8.35 21.02 -6.55
N GLY A 487 -7.71 22.00 -7.20
CA GLY A 487 -7.22 23.21 -6.53
C GLY A 487 -8.33 23.97 -5.79
N ALA A 488 -9.48 24.12 -6.44
CA ALA A 488 -10.65 24.76 -5.83
C ALA A 488 -11.24 23.95 -4.66
N ALA A 489 -11.26 22.60 -4.77
CA ALA A 489 -11.73 21.74 -3.66
C ALA A 489 -10.82 21.84 -2.44
N ARG A 490 -9.51 21.82 -2.63
CA ARG A 490 -8.51 21.99 -1.56
C ARG A 490 -8.62 23.36 -0.87
N ALA A 491 -8.89 24.42 -1.63
CA ALA A 491 -9.16 25.74 -1.06
C ALA A 491 -10.41 25.75 -0.16
N GLU A 492 -11.49 25.08 -0.58
CA GLU A 492 -12.71 24.93 0.23
C GLU A 492 -12.46 24.10 1.49
N ILE A 493 -11.66 23.03 1.41
CA ILE A 493 -11.25 22.24 2.59
C ILE A 493 -10.48 23.12 3.59
N ALA A 494 -9.49 23.86 3.12
CA ALA A 494 -8.71 24.78 3.96
C ALA A 494 -9.62 25.83 4.63
N ALA A 495 -10.56 26.40 3.88
CA ALA A 495 -11.56 27.33 4.41
C ALA A 495 -12.47 26.67 5.45
N ALA A 496 -12.92 25.43 5.21
CA ALA A 496 -13.74 24.67 6.16
C ALA A 496 -13.01 24.42 7.49
N ILE A 497 -11.73 24.08 7.44
CA ILE A 497 -10.90 23.84 8.64
C ILE A 497 -10.67 25.13 9.42
N ALA A 498 -10.37 26.23 8.74
CA ALA A 498 -10.09 27.53 9.35
C ALA A 498 -11.35 28.24 9.85
N SER A 499 -12.52 27.91 9.37
CA SER A 499 -13.78 28.60 9.66
C SER A 499 -14.41 28.16 10.98
N PRO A 500 -15.20 29.06 11.63
CA PRO A 500 -16.07 28.66 12.72
C PRO A 500 -16.96 27.48 12.32
N VAL A 501 -17.30 26.62 13.29
CA VAL A 501 -18.09 25.42 13.01
C VAL A 501 -19.42 25.76 12.31
N SER A 502 -20.06 26.88 12.64
CA SER A 502 -21.34 27.29 12.04
C SER A 502 -21.30 27.52 10.52
N SER A 503 -20.15 27.85 9.96
CA SER A 503 -19.97 28.08 8.50
C SER A 503 -19.33 26.90 7.77
N ARG A 504 -18.75 25.95 8.48
CA ARG A 504 -17.98 24.81 7.94
C ARG A 504 -18.79 23.98 6.95
N GLY A 505 -20.09 23.74 7.22
CA GLY A 505 -20.93 22.90 6.39
C GLY A 505 -21.09 23.40 4.95
N GLY A 506 -21.08 24.71 4.73
CA GLY A 506 -21.09 25.30 3.39
C GLY A 506 -19.83 24.97 2.59
N HIS A 507 -18.67 25.16 3.22
CA HIS A 507 -17.37 24.85 2.61
C HIS A 507 -17.22 23.34 2.31
N ILE A 508 -17.63 22.44 3.23
CA ILE A 508 -17.62 21.00 2.96
C ILE A 508 -18.50 20.66 1.74
N SER A 509 -19.69 21.26 1.64
CA SER A 509 -20.58 21.03 0.50
C SER A 509 -19.99 21.52 -0.83
N ASN A 510 -19.34 22.68 -0.81
CA ASN A 510 -18.63 23.22 -1.97
C ASN A 510 -17.48 22.30 -2.37
N ALA A 511 -16.67 21.83 -1.40
CA ALA A 511 -15.58 20.89 -1.66
C ALA A 511 -16.09 19.60 -2.34
N VAL A 512 -17.17 18.99 -1.82
CA VAL A 512 -17.81 17.83 -2.46
C VAL A 512 -18.19 18.11 -3.91
N SER A 513 -18.86 19.25 -4.17
CA SER A 513 -19.26 19.63 -5.54
C SER A 513 -18.06 19.85 -6.46
N ARG A 514 -16.96 20.41 -5.95
CA ARG A 514 -15.73 20.59 -6.72
C ARG A 514 -15.10 19.24 -7.08
N VAL A 515 -15.03 18.30 -6.13
CA VAL A 515 -14.52 16.95 -6.38
C VAL A 515 -15.39 16.21 -7.40
N GLU A 516 -16.72 16.33 -7.33
CA GLU A 516 -17.61 15.76 -8.36
C GLU A 516 -17.35 16.35 -9.74
N THR A 517 -17.15 17.67 -9.80
CA THR A 517 -16.83 18.36 -11.08
C THR A 517 -15.44 17.93 -11.58
N ALA A 518 -14.46 17.74 -10.70
CA ALA A 518 -13.14 17.21 -11.06
C ALA A 518 -13.20 15.78 -11.60
N ARG A 519 -14.09 14.95 -11.06
CA ARG A 519 -14.24 13.54 -11.43
C ARG A 519 -14.88 13.32 -12.81
N ASN A 520 -15.80 14.19 -13.20
CA ASN A 520 -16.60 14.05 -14.43
C ASN A 520 -15.76 13.94 -15.72
N PRO A 521 -14.68 14.72 -15.94
CA PRO A 521 -13.88 14.64 -17.14
C PRO A 521 -13.05 13.36 -17.31
N ILE A 522 -12.88 12.56 -16.24
CA ILE A 522 -12.03 11.36 -16.28
C ILE A 522 -12.68 10.28 -17.15
N GLY A 523 -13.96 9.98 -16.92
CA GLY A 523 -14.64 8.93 -17.66
C GLY A 523 -15.91 8.45 -16.97
N ALA A 524 -16.64 7.59 -17.67
CA ALA A 524 -17.87 6.96 -17.23
C ALA A 524 -17.67 5.47 -16.90
N ASN A 525 -18.61 4.93 -16.13
CA ASN A 525 -18.66 3.50 -15.74
C ASN A 525 -17.45 3.02 -14.91
N ILE A 526 -16.87 3.92 -14.13
CA ILE A 526 -15.79 3.60 -13.18
C ILE A 526 -16.42 3.61 -11.78
N ASN A 527 -16.52 2.45 -11.15
CA ASN A 527 -17.12 2.29 -9.81
C ASN A 527 -16.29 1.33 -8.97
N TYR A 528 -15.58 1.87 -8.02
CA TYR A 528 -14.67 1.12 -7.15
C TYR A 528 -15.38 0.45 -5.96
N GLY A 529 -16.61 0.85 -5.61
CA GLY A 529 -17.29 0.33 -4.43
C GLY A 529 -16.47 0.55 -3.17
N LEU A 530 -16.18 1.78 -2.82
CA LEU A 530 -15.27 2.13 -1.73
C LEU A 530 -15.70 1.56 -0.39
N GLY A 531 -14.74 0.98 0.34
CA GLY A 531 -14.97 0.37 1.63
C GLY A 531 -15.07 1.39 2.77
N ALA A 532 -15.69 0.97 3.87
CA ALA A 532 -15.89 1.83 5.03
C ALA A 532 -14.62 2.07 5.85
N GLY A 533 -13.62 1.18 5.74
CA GLY A 533 -12.32 1.33 6.39
C GLY A 533 -11.56 2.60 5.99
N ASN A 534 -11.85 3.15 4.80
CA ASN A 534 -11.28 4.41 4.33
C ASN A 534 -11.60 5.62 5.21
N LEU A 535 -12.54 5.50 6.13
CA LEU A 535 -12.96 6.55 7.07
C LEU A 535 -12.24 6.45 8.43
N MET A 536 -11.33 5.48 8.60
CA MET A 536 -10.44 5.39 9.76
C MET A 536 -9.17 6.22 9.55
N PHE A 537 -8.52 6.62 10.68
CA PHE A 537 -7.28 7.40 10.71
C PHE A 537 -6.57 7.26 12.07
#